data_ee6c4328c85b12a57b5ae6c3512e2574
#
_entry.id   ee6c4328c85b12a57b5ae6c3512e2574
#
_cell.length_a   1.000
_cell.length_b   1.000
_cell.length_c   1.000
_cell.angle_alpha   90.00
_cell.angle_beta   90.00
_cell.angle_gamma   90.00
#
_symmetry.space_group_name_H-M   'P 1'
#
loop_
_entity.id
_entity.type
_entity.pdbx_description
1 polymer ?
#
loop_
_entity_poly.entity_id
_entity_poly.type
_entity_poly.pdbx_seq_one_letter_code
_entity_poly.pdbx_strand_id
1 'polypeptide(L)'
;FKQKTAYEILSGLVGSEMCIRDRVNIDQEGIGMFLKALEMENFKSFRGEVVIPLDRGFSAITGPNGSGKSNCGDAIQFVLGPKSTRTIRAQNTKQLIFNGAEGYKPARGCVVTLVFGNPVLSNGRRRLPIENDEVRMTRSIRLTASDNVVSTYLLDGEESSQKSFHRLLNAANARPDGYNIVLQGDVTGLARMTPVERRKVLDGVAGVTSYDDEIRKAKKQKESVDSYIERIGMLQEEQQVRLKELEQERKVAMKAQSITDELLSSRSQRYQAMYASLGMELEHQIAEQLRFVEEATELEQQVKAGSKTLVE
;
A
#
# COMPACT_ATOMS: atom_id res chain seq x y z
N PHE A 1 26.43 22.34 48.56
CA PHE A 1 25.68 22.49 47.27
C PHE A 1 24.47 23.38 47.54
N LYS A 2 24.52 24.68 47.14
CA LYS A 2 23.36 25.55 47.12
C LYS A 2 22.44 25.11 46.01
N GLN A 3 21.22 24.66 46.34
CA GLN A 3 20.17 24.44 45.35
C GLN A 3 19.83 25.80 44.71
N LYS A 4 20.00 25.90 43.40
CA LYS A 4 19.53 27.05 42.62
C LYS A 4 18.01 27.05 42.61
N THR A 5 17.42 28.22 42.87
CA THR A 5 15.96 28.37 42.81
C THR A 5 15.44 28.15 41.36
N ALA A 6 14.19 27.74 41.22
CA ALA A 6 13.56 27.55 39.91
C ALA A 6 13.66 28.79 38.99
N TYR A 7 13.72 29.99 39.62
CA TYR A 7 13.90 31.25 38.91
C TYR A 7 15.30 31.41 38.33
N GLU A 8 16.37 31.00 39.03
CA GLU A 8 17.76 31.05 38.56
C GLU A 8 18.03 30.01 37.44
N ILE A 9 17.28 28.89 37.44
CA ILE A 9 17.34 27.90 36.36
C ILE A 9 16.64 28.43 35.11
N LEU A 10 15.50 29.09 35.25
CA LEU A 10 14.76 29.71 34.14
C LEU A 10 15.51 30.89 33.52
N SER A 11 16.17 31.75 34.35
CA SER A 11 16.98 32.85 33.82
C SER A 11 18.24 32.36 33.07
N GLY A 12 18.81 31.22 33.47
CA GLY A 12 19.94 30.62 32.76
C GLY A 12 19.57 29.97 31.43
N LEU A 13 18.29 29.55 31.27
CA LEU A 13 17.77 29.01 30.02
C LEU A 13 17.28 30.09 29.04
N VAL A 14 16.97 31.29 29.53
CA VAL A 14 16.57 32.45 28.71
C VAL A 14 17.77 33.19 28.11
N GLY A 15 19.01 32.86 28.53
CA GLY A 15 20.24 33.54 28.11
C GLY A 15 20.95 33.04 26.89
N SER A 16 20.44 32.03 26.16
CA SER A 16 21.01 31.73 24.82
C SER A 16 20.29 32.60 23.79
N GLU A 17 20.92 33.70 23.41
CA GLU A 17 20.44 34.64 22.37
C GLU A 17 20.07 33.93 21.06
N MET A 18 20.59 32.73 20.81
CA MET A 18 20.31 31.90 19.64
C MET A 18 18.88 31.37 19.63
N CYS A 19 18.29 31.02 20.78
CA CYS A 19 16.90 30.53 20.86
C CYS A 19 15.85 31.63 20.74
N ILE A 20 16.20 32.86 21.14
CA ILE A 20 15.30 34.01 21.07
C ILE A 20 15.30 34.63 19.69
N ARG A 21 16.46 34.66 19.02
CA ARG A 21 16.59 35.20 17.65
C ARG A 21 15.87 34.34 16.60
N ASP A 22 15.94 33.03 16.72
CA ASP A 22 15.20 32.12 15.82
C ASP A 22 13.68 32.16 16.06
N ARG A 23 13.22 32.47 17.26
CA ARG A 23 11.78 32.67 17.55
C ARG A 23 11.26 34.03 17.06
N VAL A 24 12.08 35.08 17.12
CA VAL A 24 11.69 36.42 16.65
C VAL A 24 11.72 36.51 15.12
N ASN A 25 12.59 35.76 14.45
CA ASN A 25 12.59 35.68 12.98
C ASN A 25 11.46 34.82 12.39
N ILE A 26 10.80 33.97 13.17
CA ILE A 26 9.60 33.25 12.73
C ILE A 26 8.39 34.20 12.59
N ASP A 27 8.38 35.30 13.30
CA ASP A 27 7.25 36.24 13.31
C ASP A 27 7.24 37.25 12.16
N GLN A 28 8.31 37.42 11.40
CA GLN A 28 8.33 38.35 10.27
C GLN A 28 8.33 37.71 8.88
N GLU A 29 8.64 36.42 8.73
CA GLU A 29 8.77 35.80 7.41
C GLU A 29 7.76 34.64 7.14
N GLY A 30 6.66 34.53 7.85
CA GLY A 30 5.80 33.50 7.32
C GLY A 30 4.76 32.86 8.22
N ILE A 31 3.80 33.61 8.68
CA ILE A 31 2.50 33.00 8.99
C ILE A 31 1.85 32.58 7.68
N GLY A 32 2.25 31.41 7.19
CA GLY A 32 1.80 30.94 5.87
C GLY A 32 0.32 30.56 5.82
N MET A 33 -0.27 30.15 6.93
CA MET A 33 -1.68 29.80 7.02
C MET A 33 -2.22 30.30 8.35
N PHE A 34 -3.38 30.90 8.34
CA PHE A 34 -4.07 31.36 9.54
C PHE A 34 -5.57 31.17 9.41
N LEU A 35 -6.29 31.03 10.54
CA LEU A 35 -7.73 30.95 10.54
C LEU A 35 -8.30 32.37 10.40
N LYS A 36 -9.02 32.63 9.29
CA LYS A 36 -9.59 33.94 8.93
C LYS A 36 -11.00 34.11 9.48
N ALA A 37 -11.79 33.03 9.46
CA ALA A 37 -13.15 33.06 9.98
C ALA A 37 -13.61 31.68 10.42
N LEU A 38 -14.51 31.67 11.40
CA LEU A 38 -15.29 30.52 11.82
C LEU A 38 -16.74 30.80 11.53
N GLU A 39 -17.33 30.01 10.61
CA GLU A 39 -18.73 30.09 10.25
C GLU A 39 -19.46 28.87 10.82
N MET A 40 -20.58 29.10 11.47
CA MET A 40 -21.37 28.05 12.11
C MET A 40 -22.85 28.24 11.76
N GLU A 41 -23.54 27.17 11.46
CA GLU A 41 -24.98 27.14 11.29
C GLU A 41 -25.58 26.06 12.18
N ASN A 42 -26.49 26.41 13.04
CA ASN A 42 -27.22 25.52 13.94
C ASN A 42 -26.30 24.57 14.76
N PHE A 43 -25.15 25.06 15.23
CA PHE A 43 -24.15 24.26 15.96
C PHE A 43 -24.30 24.49 17.47
N LYS A 44 -24.57 23.42 18.21
CA LYS A 44 -24.75 23.43 19.68
C LYS A 44 -25.70 24.52 20.18
N SER A 45 -25.16 25.57 20.85
CA SER A 45 -25.95 26.72 21.35
C SER A 45 -26.18 27.80 20.30
N PHE A 46 -25.49 27.75 19.16
CA PHE A 46 -25.64 28.73 18.10
C PHE A 46 -26.79 28.37 17.18
N ARG A 47 -27.79 29.24 17.10
CA ARG A 47 -28.95 29.12 16.22
C ARG A 47 -28.70 29.92 14.94
N GLY A 48 -29.15 29.37 13.82
CA GLY A 48 -28.97 30.02 12.52
C GLY A 48 -27.52 30.17 12.15
N GLU A 49 -27.24 31.07 11.25
CA GLU A 49 -25.92 31.37 10.75
C GLU A 49 -25.20 32.37 11.67
N VAL A 50 -23.98 32.02 12.07
CA VAL A 50 -23.09 32.85 12.90
C VAL A 50 -21.72 32.85 12.28
N VAL A 51 -21.16 34.02 11.99
CA VAL A 51 -19.84 34.22 11.44
C VAL A 51 -18.99 34.96 12.47
N ILE A 52 -17.86 34.38 12.82
CA ILE A 52 -16.86 34.97 13.73
C ILE A 52 -15.60 35.26 12.90
N PRO A 53 -15.34 36.52 12.55
CA PRO A 53 -14.11 36.89 11.88
C PRO A 53 -12.95 36.82 12.87
N LEU A 54 -11.81 36.36 12.41
CA LEU A 54 -10.55 36.24 13.18
C LEU A 54 -9.45 36.97 12.41
N ASP A 55 -8.91 38.02 13.02
CA ASP A 55 -7.80 38.76 12.44
C ASP A 55 -6.45 38.06 12.67
N ARG A 56 -5.45 38.46 11.88
CA ARG A 56 -4.08 38.01 12.12
C ARG A 56 -3.59 38.53 13.47
N GLY A 57 -2.89 37.65 14.19
CA GLY A 57 -2.36 37.96 15.50
C GLY A 57 -3.17 37.34 16.63
N PHE A 58 -3.36 38.07 17.70
CA PHE A 58 -4.06 37.60 18.88
C PHE A 58 -5.54 38.04 18.87
N SER A 59 -6.44 37.06 18.92
CA SER A 59 -7.89 37.27 19.02
C SER A 59 -8.42 36.69 20.34
N ALA A 60 -9.23 37.40 21.09
CA ALA A 60 -9.84 36.94 22.33
C ALA A 60 -11.37 36.89 22.20
N ILE A 61 -11.97 35.74 22.51
CA ILE A 61 -13.42 35.55 22.60
C ILE A 61 -13.82 35.63 24.07
N THR A 62 -14.50 36.72 24.45
CA THR A 62 -14.91 36.98 25.83
C THR A 62 -16.42 36.94 25.97
N GLY A 63 -16.94 36.78 27.20
CA GLY A 63 -18.37 36.75 27.47
C GLY A 63 -18.70 36.06 28.81
N PRO A 64 -19.94 36.12 29.28
CA PRO A 64 -20.38 35.46 30.52
C PRO A 64 -20.38 33.94 30.41
N ASN A 65 -20.51 33.26 31.56
CA ASN A 65 -20.63 31.81 31.58
C ASN A 65 -21.93 31.37 30.83
N GLY A 66 -21.85 30.34 30.01
CA GLY A 66 -22.98 29.87 29.20
C GLY A 66 -23.15 30.56 27.85
N SER A 67 -22.39 31.65 27.54
CA SER A 67 -22.54 32.37 26.24
C SER A 67 -22.02 31.61 25.00
N GLY A 68 -21.53 30.41 25.16
CA GLY A 68 -21.06 29.62 24.00
C GLY A 68 -19.58 29.76 23.66
N LYS A 69 -18.75 30.49 24.44
CA LYS A 69 -17.31 30.67 24.18
C LYS A 69 -16.58 29.36 23.88
N SER A 70 -16.81 28.37 24.70
CA SER A 70 -16.18 27.05 24.52
C SER A 70 -16.75 26.28 23.32
N ASN A 71 -17.94 26.61 22.86
CA ASN A 71 -18.52 25.99 21.67
C ASN A 71 -17.84 26.44 20.37
N CYS A 72 -17.22 27.65 20.37
CA CYS A 72 -16.36 28.08 19.25
C CYS A 72 -15.13 27.17 19.10
N GLY A 73 -14.49 26.83 20.22
CA GLY A 73 -13.38 25.85 20.20
C GLY A 73 -13.82 24.46 19.77
N ASP A 74 -15.01 24.02 20.22
CA ASP A 74 -15.58 22.73 19.78
C ASP A 74 -15.92 22.74 18.28
N ALA A 75 -16.36 23.86 17.72
CA ALA A 75 -16.65 24.01 16.31
C ALA A 75 -15.39 23.88 15.45
N ILE A 76 -14.30 24.52 15.87
CA ILE A 76 -12.99 24.38 15.20
C ILE A 76 -12.56 22.90 15.20
N GLN A 77 -12.61 22.26 16.37
CA GLN A 77 -12.25 20.85 16.46
C GLN A 77 -13.18 19.93 15.67
N PHE A 78 -14.45 20.25 15.63
CA PHE A 78 -15.42 19.48 14.86
C PHE A 78 -15.04 19.37 13.37
N VAL A 79 -14.62 20.46 12.74
CA VAL A 79 -14.18 20.45 11.33
C VAL A 79 -12.85 19.72 11.17
N LEU A 80 -11.90 19.93 12.09
CA LEU A 80 -10.60 19.27 12.06
C LEU A 80 -10.70 17.75 12.21
N GLY A 81 -11.82 17.24 12.72
CA GLY A 81 -12.12 15.82 12.76
C GLY A 81 -11.39 15.05 13.84
N PRO A 82 -11.70 15.29 15.12
CA PRO A 82 -11.10 14.56 16.23
C PRO A 82 -11.45 13.07 16.16
N LYS A 83 -10.58 12.23 16.72
CA LYS A 83 -10.80 10.78 16.78
C LYS A 83 -12.01 10.39 17.64
N SER A 84 -12.43 11.26 18.55
CA SER A 84 -13.54 11.00 19.47
C SER A 84 -14.44 12.22 19.64
N THR A 85 -15.75 12.01 19.68
CA THR A 85 -16.73 13.04 19.99
C THR A 85 -16.60 13.58 21.42
N ARG A 86 -15.97 12.83 22.32
CA ARG A 86 -15.67 13.27 23.71
C ARG A 86 -14.76 14.48 23.74
N THR A 87 -13.85 14.61 22.78
CA THR A 87 -12.94 15.75 22.65
C THR A 87 -13.70 17.06 22.44
N ILE A 88 -14.83 17.01 21.73
CA ILE A 88 -15.72 18.15 21.49
C ILE A 88 -16.90 18.21 22.50
N ARG A 89 -16.72 17.63 23.67
CA ARG A 89 -17.69 17.64 24.78
C ARG A 89 -19.10 17.24 24.34
N ALA A 90 -19.21 16.18 23.52
CA ALA A 90 -20.45 15.59 23.10
C ALA A 90 -20.43 14.07 23.32
N GLN A 91 -21.50 13.51 23.86
CA GLN A 91 -21.64 12.06 24.05
C GLN A 91 -21.91 11.36 22.72
N ASN A 92 -22.65 12.03 21.86
CA ASN A 92 -22.91 11.57 20.51
C ASN A 92 -22.94 12.75 19.51
N THR A 93 -22.88 12.43 18.25
CA THR A 93 -22.81 13.42 17.17
C THR A 93 -24.11 14.26 17.06
N LYS A 94 -25.27 13.73 17.48
CA LYS A 94 -26.53 14.46 17.46
C LYS A 94 -26.52 15.69 18.39
N GLN A 95 -25.78 15.63 19.50
CA GLN A 95 -25.65 16.73 20.46
C GLN A 95 -24.89 17.95 19.91
N LEU A 96 -24.27 17.81 18.73
CA LEU A 96 -23.63 18.92 18.03
C LEU A 96 -24.63 19.78 17.26
N ILE A 97 -25.83 19.28 17.00
CA ILE A 97 -26.89 19.99 16.33
C ILE A 97 -27.67 20.82 17.36
N PHE A 98 -28.08 22.02 16.98
CA PHE A 98 -28.90 22.88 17.84
C PHE A 98 -30.20 22.18 18.24
N ASN A 99 -30.40 21.98 19.52
CA ASN A 99 -31.50 21.18 20.08
C ASN A 99 -32.75 22.02 20.41
N GLY A 100 -32.83 23.25 19.91
CA GLY A 100 -33.90 24.15 20.21
C GLY A 100 -33.64 25.01 21.46
N ALA A 101 -34.46 26.03 21.62
CA ALA A 101 -34.53 26.90 22.77
C ALA A 101 -35.97 27.37 22.97
N GLU A 102 -36.28 28.14 23.99
CA GLU A 102 -37.61 28.68 24.24
C GLU A 102 -38.10 29.45 23.00
N GLY A 103 -39.23 29.02 22.43
CA GLY A 103 -39.79 29.55 21.20
C GLY A 103 -39.13 29.09 19.87
N TYR A 104 -38.15 28.17 19.90
CA TYR A 104 -37.43 27.72 18.72
C TYR A 104 -37.35 26.20 18.61
N LYS A 105 -37.70 25.68 17.43
CA LYS A 105 -37.62 24.22 17.15
C LYS A 105 -36.16 23.74 17.01
N PRO A 106 -35.89 22.49 17.36
CA PRO A 106 -34.62 21.86 17.08
C PRO A 106 -34.29 21.85 15.58
N ALA A 107 -33.04 22.04 15.24
CA ALA A 107 -32.53 21.91 13.87
C ALA A 107 -32.38 20.44 13.47
N ARG A 108 -32.41 20.12 12.18
CA ARG A 108 -32.19 18.77 11.63
C ARG A 108 -30.78 18.55 11.13
N GLY A 109 -29.90 19.55 11.30
CA GLY A 109 -28.50 19.47 10.91
C GLY A 109 -27.74 20.69 11.37
N CYS A 110 -26.42 20.61 11.30
CA CYS A 110 -25.52 21.73 11.53
C CYS A 110 -24.41 21.74 10.50
N VAL A 111 -23.89 22.93 10.23
CA VAL A 111 -22.76 23.15 9.33
C VAL A 111 -21.71 23.98 10.04
N VAL A 112 -20.46 23.62 9.92
CA VAL A 112 -19.34 24.44 10.40
C VAL A 112 -18.31 24.54 9.30
N THR A 113 -17.85 25.75 9.02
CA THR A 113 -16.83 26.07 8.03
C THR A 113 -15.69 26.81 8.69
N LEU A 114 -14.47 26.33 8.48
CA LEU A 114 -13.22 27.04 8.79
C LEU A 114 -12.72 27.67 7.50
N VAL A 115 -12.56 28.99 7.53
CA VAL A 115 -11.97 29.75 6.43
C VAL A 115 -10.52 30.03 6.77
N PHE A 116 -9.62 29.39 6.01
CA PHE A 116 -8.18 29.60 6.18
C PHE A 116 -7.65 30.58 5.14
N GLY A 117 -6.83 31.54 5.57
CA GLY A 117 -5.99 32.31 4.68
C GLY A 117 -4.77 31.47 4.28
N ASN A 118 -4.51 31.37 2.98
CA ASN A 118 -3.42 30.58 2.40
C ASN A 118 -2.57 31.43 1.46
N PRO A 119 -1.92 32.49 1.95
CA PRO A 119 -1.11 33.40 1.13
C PRO A 119 0.11 32.68 0.57
N VAL A 120 0.62 33.21 -0.53
CA VAL A 120 1.92 32.80 -1.08
C VAL A 120 3.03 33.27 -0.14
N LEU A 121 3.91 32.34 0.24
CA LEU A 121 5.08 32.60 1.06
C LEU A 121 6.19 33.27 0.24
N SER A 122 7.21 33.83 0.90
CA SER A 122 8.40 34.44 0.29
C SER A 122 9.16 33.47 -0.64
N ASN A 123 9.04 32.15 -0.40
CA ASN A 123 9.63 31.10 -1.26
C ASN A 123 8.74 30.71 -2.46
N GLY A 124 7.65 31.44 -2.74
CA GLY A 124 6.71 31.18 -3.82
C GLY A 124 5.78 29.97 -3.58
N ARG A 125 5.82 29.34 -2.40
CA ARG A 125 4.98 28.19 -2.04
C ARG A 125 3.85 28.60 -1.10
N ARG A 126 2.82 27.78 -1.04
CA ARG A 126 1.72 27.90 -0.08
C ARG A 126 1.82 26.78 0.96
N ARG A 127 1.27 27.02 2.17
CA ARG A 127 1.24 25.98 3.22
C ARG A 127 0.23 24.89 2.88
N LEU A 128 -0.97 25.26 2.47
CA LEU A 128 -1.90 24.31 1.89
C LEU A 128 -1.57 24.16 0.40
N PRO A 129 -1.46 22.94 -0.14
CA PRO A 129 -1.17 22.68 -1.55
C PRO A 129 -2.43 22.93 -2.42
N ILE A 130 -2.99 24.13 -2.32
CA ILE A 130 -4.19 24.63 -3.02
C ILE A 130 -3.82 26.02 -3.53
N GLU A 131 -4.20 26.33 -4.76
CA GLU A 131 -3.79 27.61 -5.40
C GLU A 131 -4.58 28.81 -4.90
N ASN A 132 -5.68 28.63 -4.17
CA ASN A 132 -6.54 29.67 -3.66
C ASN A 132 -5.90 30.41 -2.47
N ASP A 133 -6.11 31.73 -2.38
CA ASP A 133 -5.70 32.56 -1.24
C ASP A 133 -6.56 32.30 0.02
N GLU A 134 -7.76 31.79 -0.17
CA GLU A 134 -8.65 31.34 0.88
C GLU A 134 -9.07 29.91 0.62
N VAL A 135 -9.08 29.09 1.67
CA VAL A 135 -9.48 27.69 1.61
C VAL A 135 -10.58 27.46 2.64
N ARG A 136 -11.72 26.99 2.19
CA ARG A 136 -12.90 26.73 3.01
C ARG A 136 -13.03 25.25 3.30
N MET A 137 -12.85 24.88 4.56
CA MET A 137 -13.02 23.51 5.03
C MET A 137 -14.33 23.40 5.80
N THR A 138 -15.31 22.73 5.20
CA THR A 138 -16.66 22.61 5.76
C THR A 138 -16.93 21.18 6.19
N ARG A 139 -17.50 21.02 7.37
CA ARG A 139 -18.10 19.76 7.81
C ARG A 139 -19.55 19.99 8.19
N SER A 140 -20.44 19.17 7.62
CA SER A 140 -21.86 19.19 7.95
C SER A 140 -22.32 17.87 8.54
N ILE A 141 -23.36 17.97 9.35
CA ILE A 141 -24.12 16.84 9.89
C ILE A 141 -25.59 17.06 9.59
N ARG A 142 -26.25 16.02 9.08
CA ARG A 142 -27.69 15.99 8.88
C ARG A 142 -28.31 14.75 9.49
N LEU A 143 -29.51 14.90 10.02
CA LEU A 143 -30.37 13.80 10.45
C LEU A 143 -31.23 13.34 9.29
N THR A 144 -31.17 12.06 8.97
CA THR A 144 -32.09 11.44 7.98
C THR A 144 -33.51 11.34 8.55
N ALA A 145 -34.47 10.94 7.72
CA ALA A 145 -35.85 10.69 8.18
C ALA A 145 -35.90 9.57 9.25
N SER A 146 -34.98 8.60 9.18
CA SER A 146 -34.79 7.52 10.16
C SER A 146 -33.94 7.90 11.36
N ASP A 147 -33.66 9.19 11.57
CA ASP A 147 -32.87 9.74 12.68
C ASP A 147 -31.40 9.27 12.73
N ASN A 148 -30.87 8.77 11.61
CA ASN A 148 -29.48 8.45 11.45
C ASN A 148 -28.66 9.71 11.11
N VAL A 149 -27.40 9.74 11.58
CA VAL A 149 -26.49 10.85 11.37
C VAL A 149 -25.68 10.63 10.10
N VAL A 150 -25.74 11.56 9.16
CA VAL A 150 -24.89 11.60 7.97
C VAL A 150 -23.93 12.78 8.12
N SER A 151 -22.61 12.53 7.99
CA SER A 151 -21.58 13.55 8.05
C SER A 151 -20.94 13.72 6.67
N THR A 152 -20.89 14.94 6.16
CA THR A 152 -20.31 15.30 4.87
C THR A 152 -19.16 16.28 5.06
N TYR A 153 -18.11 16.13 4.29
CA TYR A 153 -16.95 17.02 4.26
C TYR A 153 -16.89 17.72 2.90
N LEU A 154 -16.70 19.03 2.90
CA LEU A 154 -16.59 19.84 1.68
C LEU A 154 -15.32 20.69 1.74
N LEU A 155 -14.57 20.71 0.65
CA LEU A 155 -13.39 21.54 0.45
C LEU A 155 -13.69 22.54 -0.67
N ASP A 156 -13.71 23.84 -0.35
CA ASP A 156 -14.11 24.91 -1.28
C ASP A 156 -15.45 24.65 -1.98
N GLY A 157 -16.38 23.97 -1.28
CA GLY A 157 -17.70 23.63 -1.81
C GLY A 157 -17.80 22.28 -2.52
N GLU A 158 -16.68 21.63 -2.80
CA GLU A 158 -16.65 20.30 -3.42
C GLU A 158 -16.62 19.18 -2.37
N GLU A 159 -17.28 18.07 -2.68
CA GLU A 159 -17.34 16.93 -1.78
C GLU A 159 -15.97 16.29 -1.60
N SER A 160 -15.57 16.06 -0.36
CA SER A 160 -14.25 15.59 0.02
C SER A 160 -14.34 14.50 1.09
N SER A 161 -13.21 13.90 1.47
CA SER A 161 -13.15 12.89 2.50
C SER A 161 -12.41 13.40 3.74
N GLN A 162 -12.73 12.81 4.90
CA GLN A 162 -11.99 13.07 6.12
C GLN A 162 -10.48 12.81 5.94
N LYS A 163 -10.10 11.80 5.15
CA LYS A 163 -8.69 11.51 4.85
C LYS A 163 -8.01 12.64 4.09
N SER A 164 -8.72 13.28 3.15
CA SER A 164 -8.22 14.44 2.42
C SER A 164 -8.01 15.63 3.34
N PHE A 165 -8.95 15.91 4.23
CA PHE A 165 -8.80 16.95 5.26
C PHE A 165 -7.58 16.72 6.13
N HIS A 166 -7.41 15.51 6.68
CA HIS A 166 -6.24 15.18 7.49
C HIS A 166 -4.94 15.28 6.70
N ARG A 167 -4.93 14.95 5.40
CA ARG A 167 -3.74 15.09 4.56
C ARG A 167 -3.35 16.55 4.39
N LEU A 168 -4.32 17.42 4.08
CA LEU A 168 -4.11 18.86 3.92
C LEU A 168 -3.63 19.50 5.21
N LEU A 169 -4.29 19.22 6.33
CA LEU A 169 -3.94 19.74 7.64
C LEU A 169 -2.56 19.27 8.11
N ASN A 170 -2.20 18.01 7.82
CA ASN A 170 -0.86 17.48 8.11
C ASN A 170 0.22 18.19 7.27
N ALA A 171 -0.05 18.47 5.99
CA ALA A 171 0.86 19.23 5.14
C ALA A 171 1.10 20.65 5.66
N ALA A 172 0.07 21.25 6.28
CA ALA A 172 0.13 22.55 6.91
C ALA A 172 0.64 22.55 8.38
N ASN A 173 0.99 21.38 8.91
CA ASN A 173 1.33 21.18 10.33
C ASN A 173 0.17 21.53 11.31
N ALA A 174 -1.07 21.57 10.83
CA ALA A 174 -2.26 21.83 11.62
C ALA A 174 -3.00 20.52 11.94
N ARG A 175 -2.47 19.75 12.89
CA ARG A 175 -3.06 18.45 13.26
C ARG A 175 -4.21 18.62 14.25
N PRO A 176 -5.32 17.89 14.07
CA PRO A 176 -6.43 17.90 15.05
C PRO A 176 -5.99 17.36 16.42
N ASP A 177 -5.05 16.42 16.42
CA ASP A 177 -4.46 15.85 17.65
C ASP A 177 -3.16 16.58 18.06
N GLY A 178 -2.83 17.69 17.40
CA GLY A 178 -1.61 18.46 17.65
C GLY A 178 -1.78 19.44 18.80
N TYR A 179 -0.68 19.92 19.34
CA TYR A 179 -0.64 20.92 20.42
C TYR A 179 -0.98 22.35 19.94
N ASN A 180 -1.41 22.50 18.70
CA ASN A 180 -1.87 23.77 18.13
C ASN A 180 -3.22 24.19 18.72
N ILE A 181 -3.98 23.26 19.29
CA ILE A 181 -5.25 23.51 19.97
C ILE A 181 -5.13 22.96 21.38
N VAL A 182 -5.18 23.87 22.36
CA VAL A 182 -5.10 23.54 23.79
C VAL A 182 -6.50 23.64 24.36
N LEU A 183 -7.03 22.54 24.86
CA LEU A 183 -8.32 22.49 25.51
C LEU A 183 -8.23 22.83 26.98
N GLN A 184 -9.40 23.11 27.54
CA GLN A 184 -9.51 23.31 28.98
C GLN A 184 -9.08 22.05 29.74
N GLY A 185 -8.01 22.16 30.54
CA GLY A 185 -7.43 21.05 31.32
C GLY A 185 -6.19 20.39 30.67
N ASP A 186 -5.88 20.61 29.38
CA ASP A 186 -4.73 20.01 28.71
C ASP A 186 -3.40 20.51 29.32
N VAL A 187 -3.31 21.76 29.72
CA VAL A 187 -2.10 22.34 30.36
C VAL A 187 -1.72 21.58 31.63
N THR A 188 -2.70 21.25 32.47
CA THR A 188 -2.47 20.42 33.66
C THR A 188 -2.21 18.96 33.33
N GLY A 189 -2.75 18.48 32.18
CA GLY A 189 -2.53 17.16 31.67
C GLY A 189 -1.06 16.89 31.32
N LEU A 190 -0.40 17.86 30.69
CA LEU A 190 1.03 17.76 30.34
C LEU A 190 1.94 17.55 31.57
N ALA A 191 1.62 18.23 32.67
CA ALA A 191 2.37 18.09 33.93
C ALA A 191 2.18 16.70 34.58
N ARG A 192 1.01 16.07 34.37
CA ARG A 192 0.66 14.76 34.93
C ARG A 192 1.08 13.59 34.03
N MET A 193 1.49 13.85 32.80
CA MET A 193 1.94 12.82 31.85
C MET A 193 3.20 12.11 32.34
N THR A 194 3.28 10.84 32.05
CA THR A 194 4.48 10.05 32.25
C THR A 194 5.63 10.55 31.35
N PRO A 195 6.90 10.27 31.67
CA PRO A 195 8.02 10.66 30.81
C PRO A 195 7.90 10.18 29.36
N VAL A 196 7.34 8.98 29.16
CA VAL A 196 7.13 8.39 27.83
C VAL A 196 6.05 9.16 27.04
N GLU A 197 4.97 9.55 27.69
CA GLU A 197 3.92 10.37 27.08
C GLU A 197 4.44 11.77 26.74
N ARG A 198 5.18 12.41 27.64
CA ARG A 198 5.82 13.72 27.39
C ARG A 198 6.77 13.67 26.20
N ARG A 199 7.56 12.59 26.06
CA ARG A 199 8.42 12.39 24.90
C ARG A 199 7.60 12.34 23.62
N LYS A 200 6.49 11.59 23.57
CA LYS A 200 5.62 11.53 22.39
C LYS A 200 5.07 12.90 22.00
N VAL A 201 4.79 13.75 22.99
CA VAL A 201 4.39 15.14 22.77
C VAL A 201 5.50 15.90 22.04
N LEU A 202 6.73 15.84 22.57
CA LEU A 202 7.89 16.50 21.97
C LEU A 202 8.19 15.98 20.57
N ASP A 203 8.14 14.66 20.38
CA ASP A 203 8.31 14.02 19.08
C ASP A 203 7.23 14.49 18.08
N GLY A 204 5.99 14.69 18.56
CA GLY A 204 4.89 15.25 17.77
C GLY A 204 5.12 16.70 17.34
N VAL A 205 5.57 17.54 18.26
CA VAL A 205 5.88 18.97 18.00
C VAL A 205 7.09 19.09 17.06
N ALA A 206 8.12 18.25 17.26
CA ALA A 206 9.30 18.20 16.42
C ALA A 206 9.03 17.61 15.01
N GLY A 207 7.84 17.07 14.77
CA GLY A 207 7.50 16.45 13.47
C GLY A 207 8.16 15.09 13.23
N VAL A 208 8.82 14.51 14.23
CA VAL A 208 9.54 13.22 14.12
C VAL A 208 8.59 12.03 13.99
N THR A 209 7.37 12.16 14.48
CA THR A 209 6.36 11.08 14.48
C THR A 209 6.05 10.53 13.08
N SER A 210 6.16 11.37 12.03
CA SER A 210 5.95 10.93 10.65
C SER A 210 7.04 9.95 10.21
N TYR A 211 8.28 10.19 10.60
CA TYR A 211 9.42 9.29 10.30
C TYR A 211 9.31 7.97 11.05
N ASP A 212 8.84 7.99 12.31
CA ASP A 212 8.60 6.77 13.07
C ASP A 212 7.51 5.90 12.43
N ASP A 213 6.45 6.52 11.88
CA ASP A 213 5.42 5.82 11.13
C ASP A 213 5.95 5.22 9.82
N GLU A 214 6.82 5.94 9.12
CA GLU A 214 7.48 5.43 7.90
C GLU A 214 8.43 4.27 8.22
N ILE A 215 9.24 4.40 9.26
CA ILE A 215 10.13 3.33 9.75
C ILE A 215 9.31 2.09 10.12
N ARG A 216 8.19 2.27 10.83
CA ARG A 216 7.31 1.15 11.20
C ARG A 216 6.70 0.47 9.98
N LYS A 217 6.27 1.23 8.97
CA LYS A 217 5.77 0.69 7.69
C LYS A 217 6.86 -0.08 6.95
N ALA A 218 8.06 0.51 6.86
CA ALA A 218 9.22 -0.13 6.23
C ALA A 218 9.62 -1.44 6.92
N LYS A 219 9.64 -1.46 8.26
CA LYS A 219 9.89 -2.68 9.03
C LYS A 219 8.87 -3.77 8.74
N LYS A 220 7.57 -3.42 8.72
CA LYS A 220 6.51 -4.37 8.39
C LYS A 220 6.62 -4.91 6.96
N GLN A 221 6.99 -4.05 6.00
CA GLN A 221 7.24 -4.47 4.62
C GLN A 221 8.45 -5.40 4.55
N LYS A 222 9.54 -5.08 5.27
CA LYS A 222 10.72 -5.94 5.37
C LYS A 222 10.36 -7.33 5.89
N GLU A 223 9.64 -7.44 7.01
CA GLU A 223 9.19 -8.73 7.58
C GLU A 223 8.38 -9.54 6.56
N SER A 224 7.50 -8.87 5.79
CA SER A 224 6.76 -9.53 4.72
C SER A 224 7.68 -10.05 3.61
N VAL A 225 8.67 -9.26 3.18
CA VAL A 225 9.64 -9.68 2.16
C VAL A 225 10.50 -10.83 2.66
N ASP A 226 10.98 -10.78 3.91
CA ASP A 226 11.78 -11.84 4.52
C ASP A 226 10.98 -13.16 4.51
N SER A 227 9.70 -13.15 4.85
CA SER A 227 8.82 -14.34 4.79
C SER A 227 8.63 -14.88 3.36
N TYR A 228 8.58 -14.01 2.35
CA TYR A 228 8.55 -14.44 0.95
C TYR A 228 9.87 -15.07 0.50
N ILE A 229 11.01 -14.52 0.94
CA ILE A 229 12.34 -15.07 0.64
C ILE A 229 12.47 -16.49 1.22
N GLU A 230 12.07 -16.70 2.47
CA GLU A 230 12.06 -18.03 3.09
C GLU A 230 11.19 -19.03 2.31
N ARG A 231 9.99 -18.60 1.91
CA ARG A 231 9.09 -19.44 1.11
C ARG A 231 9.67 -19.79 -0.26
N ILE A 232 10.29 -18.83 -0.94
CA ILE A 232 10.95 -19.07 -2.23
C ILE A 232 12.14 -19.99 -2.04
N GLY A 233 12.92 -19.85 -0.94
CA GLY A 233 14.02 -20.74 -0.61
C GLY A 233 13.57 -22.20 -0.48
N MET A 234 12.49 -22.45 0.27
CA MET A 234 11.92 -23.81 0.39
C MET A 234 11.48 -24.40 -0.95
N LEU A 235 10.81 -23.59 -1.78
CA LEU A 235 10.40 -24.01 -3.12
C LEU A 235 11.61 -24.30 -4.02
N GLN A 236 12.66 -23.52 -3.91
CA GLN A 236 13.90 -23.74 -4.67
C GLN A 236 14.58 -25.04 -4.27
N GLU A 237 14.66 -25.34 -2.98
CA GLU A 237 15.21 -26.61 -2.46
C GLU A 237 14.40 -27.81 -2.98
N GLU A 238 13.07 -27.75 -2.91
CA GLU A 238 12.18 -28.79 -3.44
C GLU A 238 12.42 -29.02 -4.94
N GLN A 239 12.50 -27.95 -5.72
CA GLN A 239 12.77 -28.06 -7.16
C GLN A 239 14.15 -28.59 -7.46
N GLN A 240 15.17 -28.28 -6.67
CA GLN A 240 16.51 -28.84 -6.82
C GLN A 240 16.54 -30.36 -6.56
N VAL A 241 15.83 -30.83 -5.53
CA VAL A 241 15.69 -32.27 -5.28
C VAL A 241 15.02 -32.95 -6.47
N ARG A 242 13.93 -32.42 -6.94
CA ARG A 242 13.19 -32.95 -8.10
C ARG A 242 14.03 -32.97 -9.38
N LEU A 243 14.82 -31.93 -9.59
CA LEU A 243 15.74 -31.87 -10.74
C LEU A 243 16.76 -33.01 -10.69
N LYS A 244 17.36 -33.28 -9.52
CA LYS A 244 18.33 -34.39 -9.35
C LYS A 244 17.69 -35.75 -9.62
N GLU A 245 16.46 -35.98 -9.18
CA GLU A 245 15.70 -37.20 -9.45
C GLU A 245 15.48 -37.35 -10.97
N LEU A 246 14.99 -36.31 -11.64
CA LEU A 246 14.76 -36.31 -13.09
C LEU A 246 16.06 -36.50 -13.89
N GLU A 247 17.19 -35.96 -13.44
CA GLU A 247 18.50 -36.21 -14.07
C GLU A 247 18.93 -37.69 -13.97
N GLN A 248 18.62 -38.34 -12.85
CA GLN A 248 18.90 -39.79 -12.71
C GLN A 248 17.97 -40.62 -13.60
N GLU A 249 16.67 -40.31 -13.59
CA GLU A 249 15.70 -40.98 -14.47
C GLU A 249 16.08 -40.81 -15.94
N ARG A 250 16.48 -39.59 -16.35
CA ARG A 250 16.98 -39.34 -17.72
C ARG A 250 18.18 -40.18 -18.09
N LYS A 251 19.16 -40.33 -17.18
CA LYS A 251 20.36 -41.17 -17.40
C LYS A 251 19.97 -42.63 -17.64
N VAL A 252 19.03 -43.14 -16.85
CA VAL A 252 18.52 -44.53 -17.03
C VAL A 252 17.77 -44.67 -18.36
N ALA A 253 16.89 -43.72 -18.67
CA ALA A 253 16.13 -43.74 -19.93
C ALA A 253 17.04 -43.64 -21.16
N MET A 254 18.08 -42.81 -21.13
CA MET A 254 19.05 -42.72 -22.25
C MET A 254 19.83 -44.00 -22.42
N LYS A 255 20.24 -44.70 -21.33
CA LYS A 255 20.88 -46.02 -21.44
C LYS A 255 19.92 -47.06 -22.04
N ALA A 256 18.67 -47.09 -21.59
CA ALA A 256 17.68 -48.02 -22.14
C ALA A 256 17.46 -47.77 -23.63
N GLN A 257 17.38 -46.51 -24.05
CA GLN A 257 17.26 -46.15 -25.47
C GLN A 257 18.47 -46.59 -26.30
N SER A 258 19.70 -46.34 -25.80
CA SER A 258 20.94 -46.76 -26.44
C SER A 258 20.97 -48.29 -26.65
N ILE A 259 20.59 -49.08 -25.62
CA ILE A 259 20.52 -50.53 -25.70
C ILE A 259 19.47 -50.97 -26.71
N THR A 260 18.33 -50.29 -26.77
CA THR A 260 17.25 -50.57 -27.72
C THR A 260 17.72 -50.31 -29.16
N ASP A 261 18.43 -49.21 -29.38
CA ASP A 261 18.96 -48.86 -30.71
C ASP A 261 20.05 -49.86 -31.15
N GLU A 262 20.93 -50.30 -30.26
CA GLU A 262 21.93 -51.35 -30.54
C GLU A 262 21.25 -52.67 -30.84
N LEU A 263 20.20 -53.07 -30.15
CA LEU A 263 19.45 -54.28 -30.38
C LEU A 263 18.74 -54.25 -31.77
N LEU A 264 18.13 -53.11 -32.13
CA LEU A 264 17.52 -52.92 -33.43
C LEU A 264 18.55 -53.01 -34.56
N SER A 265 19.70 -52.35 -34.36
CA SER A 265 20.82 -52.44 -35.33
C SER A 265 21.33 -53.85 -35.49
N SER A 266 21.60 -54.57 -34.38
CA SER A 266 22.03 -55.95 -34.41
C SER A 266 21.00 -56.90 -35.07
N ARG A 267 19.70 -56.69 -34.80
CA ARG A 267 18.64 -57.43 -35.50
C ARG A 267 18.64 -57.17 -37.01
N SER A 268 18.80 -55.91 -37.40
CA SER A 268 18.88 -55.54 -38.82
C SER A 268 20.06 -56.25 -39.51
N GLN A 269 21.25 -56.20 -38.91
CA GLN A 269 22.45 -56.87 -39.39
C GLN A 269 22.25 -58.38 -39.51
N ARG A 270 21.64 -59.00 -38.50
CA ARG A 270 21.32 -60.42 -38.51
C ARG A 270 20.40 -60.81 -39.66
N TYR A 271 19.31 -60.05 -39.91
CA TYR A 271 18.41 -60.25 -40.97
C TYR A 271 19.12 -60.11 -42.38
N GLN A 272 19.97 -59.07 -42.48
CA GLN A 272 20.76 -58.87 -43.70
C GLN A 272 21.69 -60.06 -44.00
N ALA A 273 22.40 -60.55 -42.96
CA ALA A 273 23.26 -61.72 -43.13
C ALA A 273 22.47 -62.98 -43.46
N MET A 274 21.33 -63.16 -42.83
CA MET A 274 20.42 -64.30 -43.15
C MET A 274 19.89 -64.27 -44.58
N TYR A 275 19.48 -63.08 -45.01
CA TYR A 275 19.05 -62.92 -46.45
C TYR A 275 20.19 -63.16 -47.44
N ALA A 276 21.40 -62.69 -47.10
CA ALA A 276 22.59 -62.94 -47.93
C ALA A 276 22.93 -64.41 -47.98
N SER A 277 22.89 -65.17 -46.91
CA SER A 277 23.18 -66.64 -46.89
C SER A 277 22.12 -67.42 -47.63
N LEU A 278 20.83 -67.11 -47.47
CA LEU A 278 19.73 -67.72 -48.24
C LEU A 278 19.83 -67.41 -49.70
N GLY A 279 20.24 -66.17 -50.05
CA GLY A 279 20.49 -65.78 -51.43
C GLY A 279 21.58 -66.63 -52.07
N MET A 280 22.72 -66.84 -51.42
CA MET A 280 23.81 -67.70 -51.91
C MET A 280 23.37 -69.18 -52.06
N GLU A 281 22.59 -69.67 -51.11
CA GLU A 281 22.10 -71.08 -51.17
C GLU A 281 21.10 -71.26 -52.33
N LEU A 282 20.23 -70.28 -52.56
CA LEU A 282 19.32 -70.27 -53.68
C LEU A 282 20.08 -70.22 -55.01
N GLU A 283 21.08 -69.37 -55.17
CA GLU A 283 21.94 -69.33 -56.37
C GLU A 283 22.63 -70.63 -56.60
N HIS A 284 23.16 -71.29 -55.54
CA HIS A 284 23.77 -72.62 -55.68
C HIS A 284 22.75 -73.63 -56.15
N GLN A 285 21.54 -73.71 -55.62
CA GLN A 285 20.48 -74.60 -56.02
C GLN A 285 20.03 -74.37 -57.50
N ILE A 286 19.93 -73.08 -57.86
CA ILE A 286 19.61 -72.73 -59.26
C ILE A 286 20.73 -73.23 -60.23
N ALA A 287 22.00 -73.02 -59.82
CA ALA A 287 23.14 -73.48 -60.62
C ALA A 287 23.14 -75.01 -60.76
N GLU A 288 22.87 -75.76 -59.69
CA GLU A 288 22.70 -77.20 -59.74
C GLU A 288 21.54 -77.64 -60.66
N GLN A 289 20.37 -77.02 -60.54
CA GLN A 289 19.26 -77.29 -61.43
C GLN A 289 19.58 -77.02 -62.87
N LEU A 290 20.26 -75.96 -63.21
CA LEU A 290 20.69 -75.64 -64.55
C LEU A 290 21.65 -76.73 -65.12
N ARG A 291 22.59 -77.23 -64.30
CA ARG A 291 23.46 -78.31 -64.65
C ARG A 291 22.67 -79.60 -64.98
N PHE A 292 21.69 -79.99 -64.16
CA PHE A 292 20.84 -81.13 -64.42
C PHE A 292 19.99 -80.94 -65.64
N VAL A 293 19.51 -79.76 -65.93
CA VAL A 293 18.77 -79.49 -67.20
C VAL A 293 19.71 -79.57 -68.40
N GLU A 294 20.91 -79.09 -68.36
CA GLU A 294 21.95 -79.22 -69.40
C GLU A 294 22.25 -80.69 -69.66
N GLU A 295 22.57 -81.46 -68.59
CA GLU A 295 22.82 -82.90 -68.66
C GLU A 295 21.60 -83.64 -69.27
N ALA A 296 20.41 -83.31 -68.84
CA ALA A 296 19.19 -83.94 -69.44
C ALA A 296 19.01 -83.62 -70.91
N THR A 297 19.29 -82.38 -71.33
CA THR A 297 19.21 -81.97 -72.77
C THR A 297 20.29 -82.64 -73.58
N GLU A 298 21.53 -82.82 -73.02
CA GLU A 298 22.58 -83.58 -73.72
C GLU A 298 22.21 -85.07 -73.87
N LEU A 299 21.67 -85.70 -72.86
CA LEU A 299 21.18 -87.09 -72.91
C LEU A 299 20.04 -87.25 -73.86
N GLU A 300 19.05 -86.30 -73.93
CA GLU A 300 17.99 -86.32 -74.95
C GLU A 300 18.55 -86.22 -76.39
N GLN A 301 19.59 -85.36 -76.55
CA GLN A 301 20.23 -85.30 -77.89
C GLN A 301 20.98 -86.61 -78.27
N GLN A 302 21.66 -87.23 -77.30
CA GLN A 302 22.31 -88.51 -77.47
C GLN A 302 21.30 -89.64 -77.80
N VAL A 303 20.18 -89.68 -77.09
CA VAL A 303 19.08 -90.63 -77.38
C VAL A 303 18.48 -90.41 -78.78
N LYS A 304 18.24 -89.11 -79.13
CA LYS A 304 17.78 -88.80 -80.51
C LYS A 304 18.78 -89.18 -81.62
N ALA A 305 20.07 -88.97 -81.36
CA ALA A 305 21.14 -89.37 -82.26
C ALA A 305 21.25 -90.92 -82.39
N GLY A 306 21.22 -91.60 -81.21
CA GLY A 306 21.23 -93.09 -81.17
C GLY A 306 19.98 -93.73 -81.85
N SER A 307 18.83 -93.09 -81.66
CA SER A 307 17.60 -93.61 -82.32
C SER A 307 17.60 -93.42 -83.87
N LYS A 308 18.33 -92.46 -84.43
CA LYS A 308 18.56 -92.28 -85.83
C LYS A 308 19.48 -93.35 -86.41
N THR A 309 20.49 -93.78 -85.70
CA THR A 309 21.44 -94.86 -86.14
C THR A 309 20.84 -96.27 -86.04
N LEU A 310 19.71 -96.42 -85.34
CA LEU A 310 18.98 -97.71 -85.23
C LEU A 310 17.89 -97.88 -86.33
N VAL A 311 17.59 -96.87 -87.10
CA VAL A 311 16.57 -96.85 -88.14
C VAL A 311 17.21 -96.90 -89.57
N GLU A 312 18.52 -96.72 -89.64
CA GLU A 312 19.35 -97.02 -90.79
C GLU A 312 19.86 -98.47 -90.72
#